data_fc0ce7469f2beb3ce65ee9dad58d934d
#
_entry.id   fc0ce7469f2beb3ce65ee9dad58d934d
#
_cell.length_a   1.000
_cell.length_b   1.000
_cell.length_c   1.000
_cell.angle_alpha   90.00
_cell.angle_beta   90.00
_cell.angle_gamma   90.00
#
_symmetry.space_group_name_H-M   'P 1'
#
loop_
_entity.id
_entity.type
_entity.pdbx_description
1 polymer ?
#
loop_
_entity_poly.entity_id
_entity_poly.type
_entity_poly.pdbx_seq_one_letter_code
_entity_poly.pdbx_strand_id
1 'polypeptide(L)'
;MTPEELIGQWQQGLGNSHRAHYEAAKYYERLHLWFGVPTVVMSALLGTTVFTSLQHADVAWVKTLMVVLSVSMIALTSLQTFFKYSERAERHKTAAVQIGEVRHELEQKLQFGPVDEAFAKAIREKWDAADRQAPTFPPGLYERVETLRRNPLQKPSGGGA
;
A
#
# COMPACT_ATOMS: atom_id res chain seq x y z
N MET A 1 32.54 -15.44 2.38
CA MET A 1 31.82 -14.15 2.25
C MET A 1 32.62 -13.10 2.98
N THR A 2 33.06 -12.10 2.28
CA THR A 2 33.81 -10.99 2.90
C THR A 2 32.84 -10.05 3.61
N PRO A 3 33.27 -9.25 4.60
CA PRO A 3 32.42 -8.25 5.24
C PRO A 3 31.79 -7.26 4.25
N GLU A 4 32.54 -6.90 3.20
CA GLU A 4 32.06 -5.99 2.15
C GLU A 4 30.95 -6.60 1.30
N GLU A 5 31.06 -7.89 0.96
CA GLU A 5 29.99 -8.62 0.26
C GLU A 5 28.71 -8.69 1.09
N LEU A 6 28.84 -8.90 2.40
CA LEU A 6 27.72 -8.93 3.33
C LEU A 6 27.00 -7.58 3.40
N ILE A 7 27.76 -6.50 3.52
CA ILE A 7 27.20 -5.13 3.55
C ILE A 7 26.51 -4.79 2.22
N GLY A 8 27.09 -5.18 1.09
CA GLY A 8 26.46 -5.01 -0.22
C GLY A 8 25.12 -5.75 -0.34
N GLN A 9 25.04 -6.96 0.21
CA GLN A 9 23.78 -7.71 0.27
C GLN A 9 22.73 -7.02 1.17
N TRP A 10 23.14 -6.46 2.30
CA TRP A 10 22.24 -5.72 3.19
C TRP A 10 21.70 -4.47 2.53
N GLN A 11 22.55 -3.71 1.84
CA GLN A 11 22.11 -2.52 1.10
C GLN A 11 21.05 -2.87 0.03
N GLN A 12 21.28 -3.96 -0.71
CA GLN A 12 20.30 -4.46 -1.68
C GLN A 12 19.01 -4.95 -1.00
N GLY A 13 19.13 -5.69 0.10
CA GLY A 13 18.00 -6.20 0.88
C GLY A 13 17.12 -5.07 1.40
N LEU A 14 17.70 -4.07 2.04
CA LEU A 14 17.02 -2.86 2.53
C LEU A 14 16.33 -2.11 1.39
N GLY A 15 17.00 -1.92 0.25
CA GLY A 15 16.43 -1.28 -0.92
C GLY A 15 15.23 -2.02 -1.50
N ASN A 16 15.27 -3.35 -1.51
CA ASN A 16 14.17 -4.18 -2.00
C ASN A 16 12.98 -4.14 -1.04
N SER A 17 13.23 -4.29 0.27
CA SER A 17 12.20 -4.24 1.30
C SER A 17 11.50 -2.88 1.32
N HIS A 18 12.26 -1.78 1.26
CA HIS A 18 11.72 -0.43 1.14
C HIS A 18 10.76 -0.29 -0.05
N ARG A 19 11.19 -0.71 -1.25
CA ARG A 19 10.36 -0.65 -2.46
C ARG A 19 9.12 -1.54 -2.36
N ALA A 20 9.26 -2.76 -1.83
CA ALA A 20 8.15 -3.69 -1.67
C ALA A 20 7.06 -3.13 -0.76
N HIS A 21 7.43 -2.54 0.36
CA HIS A 21 6.49 -1.90 1.26
C HIS A 21 5.83 -0.66 0.61
N TYR A 22 6.57 0.13 -0.16
CA TYR A 22 6.01 1.28 -0.87
C TYR A 22 5.00 0.87 -1.95
N GLU A 23 5.29 -0.19 -2.70
CA GLU A 23 4.35 -0.74 -3.69
C GLU A 23 3.11 -1.38 -3.03
N ALA A 24 3.28 -2.03 -1.87
CA ALA A 24 2.16 -2.53 -1.08
C ALA A 24 1.26 -1.38 -0.57
N ALA A 25 1.85 -0.28 -0.10
CA ALA A 25 1.10 0.90 0.30
C ALA A 25 0.26 1.44 -0.85
N LYS A 26 0.86 1.65 -2.04
CA LYS A 26 0.16 2.09 -3.24
C LYS A 26 -0.96 1.14 -3.67
N TYR A 27 -0.75 -0.16 -3.54
CA TYR A 27 -1.77 -1.15 -3.86
C TYR A 27 -3.00 -0.98 -2.97
N TYR A 28 -2.82 -0.85 -1.65
CA TYR A 28 -3.92 -0.66 -0.72
C TYR A 28 -4.57 0.73 -0.84
N GLU A 29 -3.79 1.79 -1.14
CA GLU A 29 -4.34 3.12 -1.46
C GLU A 29 -5.27 3.08 -2.68
N ARG A 30 -4.87 2.39 -3.75
CA ARG A 30 -5.73 2.20 -4.93
C ARG A 30 -7.01 1.46 -4.59
N LEU A 31 -6.94 0.40 -3.81
CA LEU A 31 -8.14 -0.31 -3.36
C LEU A 31 -9.05 0.60 -2.52
N HIS A 32 -8.47 1.39 -1.62
CA HIS A 32 -9.22 2.35 -0.83
C HIS A 32 -9.96 3.36 -1.71
N LEU A 33 -9.32 3.91 -2.72
CA LEU A 33 -9.93 4.84 -3.68
C LEU A 33 -10.98 4.14 -4.56
N TRP A 34 -10.71 2.93 -5.03
CA TRP A 34 -11.63 2.17 -5.87
C TRP A 34 -12.97 1.89 -5.19
N PHE A 35 -12.97 1.64 -3.89
CA PHE A 35 -14.19 1.47 -3.10
C PHE A 35 -14.72 2.79 -2.55
N GLY A 36 -13.85 3.75 -2.23
CA GLY A 36 -14.22 5.03 -1.62
C GLY A 36 -14.90 5.98 -2.58
N VAL A 37 -14.33 6.16 -3.77
CA VAL A 37 -14.88 7.10 -4.77
C VAL A 37 -16.31 6.73 -5.19
N PRO A 38 -16.62 5.47 -5.56
CA PRO A 38 -18.00 5.09 -5.87
C PRO A 38 -18.96 5.32 -4.70
N THR A 39 -18.53 5.06 -3.46
CA THR A 39 -19.37 5.30 -2.28
C THR A 39 -19.75 6.77 -2.15
N VAL A 40 -18.80 7.68 -2.33
CA VAL A 40 -19.05 9.13 -2.27
C VAL A 40 -19.99 9.57 -3.40
N VAL A 41 -19.77 9.09 -4.62
CA VAL A 41 -20.61 9.39 -5.78
C VAL A 41 -22.05 8.89 -5.56
N MET A 42 -22.20 7.66 -5.09
CA MET A 42 -23.50 7.08 -4.76
C MET A 42 -24.22 7.87 -3.66
N SER A 43 -23.50 8.31 -2.62
CA SER A 43 -24.08 9.17 -1.56
C SER A 43 -24.61 10.48 -2.11
N ALA A 44 -23.86 11.13 -3.00
CA ALA A 44 -24.27 12.37 -3.62
C ALA A 44 -25.51 12.18 -4.50
N LEU A 45 -25.55 11.10 -5.30
CA LEU A 45 -26.71 10.76 -6.13
C LEU A 45 -27.95 10.49 -5.28
N LEU A 46 -27.83 9.69 -4.21
CA LEU A 46 -28.94 9.38 -3.31
C LEU A 46 -29.44 10.62 -2.59
N GLY A 47 -28.56 11.51 -2.14
CA GLY A 47 -28.95 12.77 -1.52
C GLY A 47 -29.76 13.65 -2.45
N THR A 48 -29.36 13.73 -3.72
CA THR A 48 -30.08 14.51 -4.73
C THR A 48 -31.40 13.89 -5.10
N THR A 49 -31.50 12.59 -5.27
CA THR A 49 -32.72 11.87 -5.64
C THR A 49 -33.73 11.82 -4.50
N VAL A 50 -33.31 11.75 -3.25
CA VAL A 50 -34.22 11.89 -2.09
C VAL A 50 -34.88 13.26 -2.11
N PHE A 51 -34.14 14.32 -2.41
CA PHE A 51 -34.72 15.68 -2.46
C PHE A 51 -35.72 15.84 -3.59
N THR A 52 -35.40 15.31 -4.80
CA THR A 52 -36.31 15.39 -5.96
C THR A 52 -37.50 14.44 -5.85
N SER A 53 -37.36 13.26 -5.26
CA SER A 53 -38.45 12.29 -5.09
C SER A 53 -39.51 12.74 -4.09
N LEU A 54 -39.15 13.57 -3.13
CA LEU A 54 -40.10 14.24 -2.24
C LEU A 54 -41.02 15.24 -3.00
N GLN A 55 -40.53 15.74 -4.13
CA GLN A 55 -41.29 16.67 -4.96
C GLN A 55 -42.09 16.00 -6.10
N HIS A 56 -41.72 14.82 -6.54
CA HIS A 56 -42.28 14.14 -7.71
C HIS A 56 -42.48 12.63 -7.47
N ALA A 57 -43.42 12.29 -6.59
CA ALA A 57 -43.65 10.90 -6.22
C ALA A 57 -44.55 10.17 -7.20
N ASP A 58 -44.04 9.40 -8.17
CA ASP A 58 -44.74 8.17 -8.63
C ASP A 58 -44.05 7.41 -9.78
N VAL A 59 -42.71 7.41 -9.83
CA VAL A 59 -42.03 6.60 -10.83
C VAL A 59 -41.44 5.36 -10.14
N ALA A 60 -42.06 4.20 -10.30
CA ALA A 60 -41.72 2.96 -9.62
C ALA A 60 -40.25 2.54 -9.83
N TRP A 61 -39.68 2.73 -11.04
CA TRP A 61 -38.29 2.40 -11.34
C TRP A 61 -37.30 3.25 -10.54
N VAL A 62 -37.62 4.52 -10.25
CA VAL A 62 -36.79 5.41 -9.43
C VAL A 62 -36.69 4.87 -8.01
N LYS A 63 -37.79 4.42 -7.44
CA LYS A 63 -37.84 3.81 -6.11
C LYS A 63 -36.96 2.53 -6.06
N THR A 64 -37.07 1.68 -7.08
CA THR A 64 -36.23 0.46 -7.19
C THR A 64 -34.75 0.80 -7.31
N LEU A 65 -34.39 1.77 -8.14
CA LEU A 65 -33.00 2.21 -8.29
C LEU A 65 -32.42 2.75 -6.98
N MET A 66 -33.20 3.55 -6.24
CA MET A 66 -32.79 4.08 -4.94
C MET A 66 -32.52 2.97 -3.94
N VAL A 67 -33.36 1.93 -3.88
CA VAL A 67 -33.14 0.77 -3.01
C VAL A 67 -31.86 0.03 -3.39
N VAL A 68 -31.64 -0.23 -4.67
CA VAL A 68 -30.43 -0.92 -5.15
C VAL A 68 -29.17 -0.12 -4.82
N LEU A 69 -29.19 1.20 -5.08
CA LEU A 69 -28.06 2.07 -4.74
C LEU A 69 -27.79 2.12 -3.23
N SER A 70 -28.83 2.20 -2.41
CA SER A 70 -28.71 2.22 -0.96
C SER A 70 -28.10 0.91 -0.43
N VAL A 71 -28.55 -0.25 -0.90
CA VAL A 71 -28.00 -1.55 -0.52
C VAL A 71 -26.54 -1.68 -0.98
N SER A 72 -26.26 -1.26 -2.21
CA SER A 72 -24.87 -1.27 -2.74
C SER A 72 -23.95 -0.38 -1.92
N MET A 73 -24.40 0.79 -1.50
CA MET A 73 -23.64 1.72 -0.67
C MET A 73 -23.34 1.13 0.71
N ILE A 74 -24.32 0.48 1.34
CA ILE A 74 -24.14 -0.20 2.62
C ILE A 74 -23.10 -1.32 2.48
N ALA A 75 -23.19 -2.13 1.42
CA ALA A 75 -22.24 -3.20 1.14
C ALA A 75 -20.82 -2.65 0.94
N LEU A 76 -20.64 -1.62 0.12
CA LEU A 76 -19.33 -1.00 -0.14
C LEU A 76 -18.73 -0.40 1.15
N THR A 77 -19.52 0.31 1.94
CA THR A 77 -19.08 0.90 3.20
C THR A 77 -18.67 -0.19 4.20
N SER A 78 -19.45 -1.27 4.28
CA SER A 78 -19.13 -2.41 5.14
C SER A 78 -17.82 -3.09 4.73
N LEU A 79 -17.59 -3.28 3.43
CA LEU A 79 -16.33 -3.83 2.90
C LEU A 79 -15.14 -2.93 3.23
N GLN A 80 -15.26 -1.62 3.06
CA GLN A 80 -14.20 -0.67 3.42
C GLN A 80 -13.83 -0.73 4.90
N THR A 81 -14.86 -0.77 5.77
CA THR A 81 -14.68 -0.86 7.21
C THR A 81 -14.03 -2.19 7.62
N PHE A 82 -14.45 -3.29 6.99
CA PHE A 82 -13.92 -4.62 7.29
C PHE A 82 -12.46 -4.79 6.84
N PHE A 83 -12.16 -4.40 5.60
CA PHE A 83 -10.82 -4.60 5.02
C PHE A 83 -9.79 -3.58 5.46
N LYS A 84 -10.22 -2.42 5.97
CA LYS A 84 -9.34 -1.36 6.48
C LYS A 84 -8.17 -1.01 5.55
N TYR A 85 -8.46 -0.86 4.26
CA TYR A 85 -7.43 -0.64 3.24
C TYR A 85 -6.54 0.57 3.51
N SER A 86 -7.11 1.67 4.01
CA SER A 86 -6.34 2.88 4.38
C SER A 86 -5.35 2.60 5.51
N GLU A 87 -5.76 1.87 6.55
CA GLU A 87 -4.89 1.51 7.67
C GLU A 87 -3.76 0.57 7.22
N ARG A 88 -4.05 -0.39 6.33
CA ARG A 88 -3.03 -1.27 5.75
C ARG A 88 -2.03 -0.49 4.90
N ALA A 89 -2.50 0.46 4.08
CA ALA A 89 -1.63 1.33 3.30
C ALA A 89 -0.67 2.12 4.20
N GLU A 90 -1.20 2.72 5.27
CA GLU A 90 -0.38 3.50 6.20
C GLU A 90 0.65 2.64 6.96
N ARG A 91 0.28 1.44 7.38
CA ARG A 91 1.24 0.51 8.00
C ARG A 91 2.39 0.13 7.08
N HIS A 92 2.11 -0.14 5.80
CA HIS A 92 3.16 -0.41 4.81
C HIS A 92 4.02 0.82 4.53
N LYS A 93 3.43 2.00 4.49
CA LYS A 93 4.14 3.26 4.30
C LYS A 93 5.08 3.54 5.47
N THR A 94 4.61 3.34 6.71
CA THR A 94 5.44 3.48 7.93
C THR A 94 6.61 2.50 7.90
N ALA A 95 6.39 1.24 7.55
CA ALA A 95 7.46 0.25 7.40
C ALA A 95 8.46 0.66 6.31
N ALA A 96 7.99 1.16 5.16
CA ALA A 96 8.87 1.68 4.12
C ALA A 96 9.75 2.83 4.62
N VAL A 97 9.19 3.78 5.37
CA VAL A 97 9.97 4.90 5.93
C VAL A 97 11.04 4.40 6.90
N GLN A 98 10.68 3.53 7.85
CA GLN A 98 11.64 2.99 8.82
C GLN A 98 12.79 2.23 8.15
N ILE A 99 12.50 1.37 7.17
CA ILE A 99 13.52 0.64 6.40
C ILE A 99 14.35 1.62 5.57
N GLY A 100 13.73 2.67 5.02
CA GLY A 100 14.42 3.73 4.28
C GLY A 100 15.43 4.49 5.14
N GLU A 101 15.08 4.79 6.40
CA GLU A 101 15.98 5.43 7.36
C GLU A 101 17.21 4.57 7.66
N VAL A 102 17.01 3.27 7.93
CA VAL A 102 18.11 2.32 8.14
C VAL A 102 19.01 2.22 6.91
N ARG A 103 18.41 2.21 5.72
CA ARG A 103 19.14 2.21 4.46
C ARG A 103 19.98 3.47 4.28
N HIS A 104 19.41 4.65 4.52
CA HIS A 104 20.14 5.92 4.38
C HIS A 104 21.29 6.03 5.38
N GLU A 105 21.10 5.56 6.62
CA GLU A 105 22.15 5.52 7.63
C GLU A 105 23.33 4.61 7.18
N LEU A 106 23.03 3.45 6.60
CA LEU A 106 24.05 2.56 6.04
C LEU A 106 24.76 3.21 4.84
N GLU A 107 24.02 3.79 3.90
CA GLU A 107 24.57 4.48 2.72
C GLU A 107 25.48 5.65 3.14
N GLN A 108 25.05 6.43 4.12
CA GLN A 108 25.84 7.55 4.65
C GLN A 108 27.17 7.05 5.27
N LYS A 109 27.13 5.99 6.09
CA LYS A 109 28.36 5.42 6.70
C LYS A 109 29.33 4.93 5.62
N LEU A 110 28.83 4.26 4.59
CA LEU A 110 29.64 3.77 3.48
C LEU A 110 30.37 4.88 2.70
N GLN A 111 29.78 6.08 2.65
CA GLN A 111 30.41 7.23 2.01
C GLN A 111 31.53 7.86 2.86
N PHE A 112 31.44 7.79 4.19
CA PHE A 112 32.37 8.45 5.09
C PHE A 112 33.45 7.54 5.67
N GLY A 113 33.41 6.24 5.40
CA GLY A 113 34.44 5.31 5.84
C GLY A 113 33.99 3.87 5.95
N PRO A 114 34.89 2.98 6.41
CA PRO A 114 34.58 1.56 6.52
C PRO A 114 33.52 1.31 7.62
N VAL A 115 32.76 0.25 7.42
CA VAL A 115 31.79 -0.24 8.40
C VAL A 115 32.52 -1.09 9.43
N ASP A 116 32.51 -0.66 10.68
CA ASP A 116 33.00 -1.46 11.80
C ASP A 116 31.93 -2.45 12.30
N GLU A 117 32.35 -3.44 13.08
CA GLU A 117 31.48 -4.49 13.58
C GLU A 117 30.35 -3.95 14.47
N ALA A 118 30.64 -2.92 15.29
CA ALA A 118 29.65 -2.31 16.18
C ALA A 118 28.54 -1.62 15.38
N PHE A 119 28.91 -0.89 14.35
CA PHE A 119 27.93 -0.25 13.46
C PHE A 119 27.11 -1.29 12.66
N ALA A 120 27.79 -2.35 12.14
CA ALA A 120 27.09 -3.41 11.43
C ALA A 120 26.05 -4.11 12.32
N LYS A 121 26.39 -4.38 13.59
CA LYS A 121 25.44 -4.93 14.57
C LYS A 121 24.27 -3.98 14.83
N ALA A 122 24.53 -2.69 15.04
CA ALA A 122 23.48 -1.70 15.28
C ALA A 122 22.51 -1.57 14.09
N ILE A 123 23.03 -1.56 12.86
CA ILE A 123 22.20 -1.53 11.64
C ILE A 123 21.34 -2.80 11.54
N ARG A 124 21.93 -3.97 11.83
CA ARG A 124 21.18 -5.23 11.82
C ARG A 124 20.04 -5.23 12.83
N GLU A 125 20.30 -4.76 14.05
CA GLU A 125 19.29 -4.65 15.10
C GLU A 125 18.13 -3.70 14.71
N LYS A 126 18.46 -2.56 14.10
CA LYS A 126 17.46 -1.61 13.58
C LYS A 126 16.62 -2.23 12.46
N TRP A 127 17.25 -2.92 11.52
CA TRP A 127 16.55 -3.61 10.44
C TRP A 127 15.62 -4.68 10.97
N ASP A 128 16.11 -5.56 11.84
CA ASP A 128 15.30 -6.62 12.45
C ASP A 128 14.12 -6.05 13.28
N ALA A 129 14.32 -4.87 13.89
CA ALA A 129 13.23 -4.17 14.59
C ALA A 129 12.15 -3.64 13.63
N ALA A 130 12.58 -3.06 12.51
CA ALA A 130 11.66 -2.58 11.47
C ALA A 130 10.88 -3.75 10.83
N ASP A 131 11.55 -4.86 10.51
CA ASP A 131 10.92 -6.05 9.91
C ASP A 131 9.91 -6.71 10.87
N ARG A 132 10.17 -6.74 12.17
CA ARG A 132 9.22 -7.28 13.17
C ARG A 132 7.93 -6.48 13.25
N GLN A 133 7.97 -5.17 12.97
CA GLN A 133 6.81 -4.28 13.00
C GLN A 133 6.10 -4.20 11.64
N ALA A 134 6.78 -4.64 10.60
CA ALA A 134 6.28 -4.55 9.23
C ALA A 134 5.09 -5.51 9.00
N PRO A 135 4.05 -5.06 8.30
CA PRO A 135 2.95 -5.94 7.92
C PRO A 135 3.37 -6.92 6.83
N THR A 136 2.71 -8.07 6.80
CA THR A 136 2.91 -9.08 5.75
C THR A 136 2.45 -8.58 4.39
N PHE A 137 3.21 -8.92 3.34
CA PHE A 137 2.87 -8.52 1.98
C PHE A 137 1.62 -9.22 1.44
N PRO A 138 0.85 -8.56 0.57
CA PRO A 138 -0.15 -9.24 -0.24
C PRO A 138 0.48 -10.37 -1.07
N PRO A 139 -0.26 -11.48 -1.29
CA PRO A 139 0.24 -12.59 -2.10
C PRO A 139 0.77 -12.12 -3.47
N GLY A 140 1.94 -12.62 -3.87
CA GLY A 140 2.56 -12.34 -5.17
C GLY A 140 3.20 -10.95 -5.34
N LEU A 141 3.02 -10.02 -4.39
CA LEU A 141 3.59 -8.68 -4.51
C LEU A 141 5.11 -8.69 -4.34
N TYR A 142 5.61 -9.45 -3.38
CA TYR A 142 7.05 -9.55 -3.13
C TYR A 142 7.81 -10.13 -4.33
N GLU A 143 7.29 -11.23 -4.91
CA GLU A 143 7.84 -11.83 -6.12
C GLU A 143 7.83 -10.87 -7.31
N ARG A 144 6.76 -10.08 -7.45
CA ARG A 144 6.65 -9.06 -8.49
C ARG A 144 7.69 -7.96 -8.34
N VAL A 145 7.96 -7.49 -7.12
CA VAL A 145 8.99 -6.48 -6.86
C VAL A 145 10.38 -7.06 -7.13
N GLU A 146 10.63 -8.31 -6.78
CA GLU A 146 11.89 -8.97 -7.05
C GLU A 146 12.12 -9.20 -8.56
N THR A 147 11.10 -9.59 -9.31
CA THR A 147 11.17 -9.72 -10.78
C THR A 147 11.43 -8.38 -11.47
N LEU A 148 10.79 -7.31 -11.03
CA LEU A 148 11.03 -5.96 -11.56
C LEU A 148 12.46 -5.49 -11.30
N ARG A 149 13.09 -5.94 -10.21
CA ARG A 149 14.51 -5.66 -9.92
C ARG A 149 15.44 -6.41 -10.88
N ARG A 150 15.15 -7.69 -11.14
CA ARG A 150 15.98 -8.52 -12.04
C ARG A 150 15.88 -8.06 -13.49
N ASN A 151 14.75 -7.48 -13.89
CA ASN A 151 14.50 -7.04 -15.26
C ASN A 151 13.86 -5.63 -15.31
N PRO A 152 14.65 -4.55 -15.12
CA PRO A 152 14.13 -3.18 -15.06
C PRO A 152 13.45 -2.69 -16.33
N LEU A 153 13.64 -3.38 -17.46
CA LEU A 153 13.00 -3.06 -18.74
C LEU A 153 11.59 -3.67 -18.89
N GLN A 154 11.22 -4.61 -18.03
CA GLN A 154 9.89 -5.21 -18.05
C GLN A 154 8.92 -4.38 -17.21
N LYS A 155 8.57 -3.19 -17.72
CA LYS A 155 7.45 -2.41 -17.22
C LYS A 155 6.21 -3.31 -17.28
N PRO A 156 5.46 -3.54 -16.19
CA PRO A 156 4.24 -4.31 -16.28
C PRO A 156 3.35 -3.62 -17.31
N SER A 157 3.05 -4.32 -18.39
CA SER A 157 2.02 -3.91 -19.33
C SER A 157 0.75 -3.73 -18.49
N GLY A 158 0.24 -2.51 -18.44
CA GLY A 158 -0.93 -2.17 -17.68
C GLY A 158 -2.01 -3.18 -17.96
N GLY A 159 -2.45 -3.89 -16.94
CA GLY A 159 -3.70 -4.62 -16.98
C GLY A 159 -4.81 -3.59 -17.15
N GLY A 160 -5.08 -3.27 -18.40
CA GLY A 160 -6.31 -2.65 -18.80
C GLY A 160 -7.35 -3.77 -18.93
N ALA A 161 -8.39 -3.67 -18.21
CA ALA A 161 -9.77 -3.98 -18.50
C ALA A 161 -10.55 -3.92 -17.17
#